data_4715b1e5dd5e49a8d9f4a9b502ba3a78
#
_entry.id   4715b1e5dd5e49a8d9f4a9b502ba3a78
#
_cell.length_a   1.000
_cell.length_b   1.000
_cell.length_c   1.000
_cell.angle_alpha   90.00
_cell.angle_beta   90.00
_cell.angle_gamma   90.00
#
_symmetry.space_group_name_H-M   'P 1'
#
loop_
_entity.id
_entity.type
_entity.pdbx_description
1 polymer ?
#
loop_
_entity_poly.entity_id
_entity_poly.type
_entity_poly.pdbx_seq_one_letter_code
_entity_poly.pdbx_strand_id
1 'polypeptide(L)'
;MLEKYLQEIGLNEKEAIMYLALLQVDNASVIAIAKETKINRSTVYVVLEGLMEKGLVSETESGKKVHYQAESPERLQTFVEGQKMVLEEQSKRLGDIIPQIKSVQRASGERPLVKYFEGREAALSNHFLFFNAQDKEGIVYALFDKDLLEEVFSSGEITAVQKIRPGKNIKAKTLYTSNKTTLSSNELSERIKIDGAKYPLYCDISIYEDRVQIVTMGKSIATIFIQSKDVAETLKSLFKLAFDNAPTKE
;
A
#
# COMPACT_ATOMS: atom_id res chain seq x y z
N MET A 1 -7.01 -22.01 -17.45
CA MET A 1 -7.32 -20.56 -17.36
C MET A 1 -8.31 -20.28 -16.24
N LEU A 2 -9.47 -20.92 -16.22
CA LEU A 2 -10.49 -20.72 -15.17
C LEU A 2 -10.01 -21.06 -13.76
N GLU A 3 -9.25 -22.15 -13.59
CA GLU A 3 -8.65 -22.53 -12.29
C GLU A 3 -7.82 -21.41 -11.67
N LYS A 4 -7.00 -20.71 -12.50
CA LYS A 4 -6.20 -19.59 -12.05
C LYS A 4 -7.05 -18.44 -11.51
N TYR A 5 -8.12 -18.09 -12.21
CA TYR A 5 -9.05 -17.06 -11.74
C TYR A 5 -9.72 -17.43 -10.43
N LEU A 6 -10.12 -18.71 -10.27
CA LEU A 6 -10.69 -19.20 -9.02
C LEU A 6 -9.68 -19.13 -7.86
N GLN A 7 -8.40 -19.37 -8.14
CA GLN A 7 -7.34 -19.20 -7.13
C GLN A 7 -7.13 -17.73 -6.76
N GLU A 8 -7.17 -16.83 -7.73
CA GLU A 8 -7.04 -15.36 -7.48
C GLU A 8 -8.16 -14.82 -6.58
N ILE A 9 -9.35 -15.40 -6.63
CA ILE A 9 -10.45 -15.02 -5.74
C ILE A 9 -10.49 -15.78 -4.41
N GLY A 10 -9.49 -16.62 -4.12
CA GLY A 10 -9.29 -17.23 -2.80
C GLY A 10 -9.64 -18.72 -2.67
N LEU A 11 -9.85 -19.44 -3.77
CA LEU A 11 -9.89 -20.89 -3.74
C LEU A 11 -8.46 -21.46 -3.79
N ASN A 12 -8.22 -22.55 -3.08
CA ASN A 12 -6.97 -23.29 -3.31
C ASN A 12 -7.06 -24.13 -4.61
N GLU A 13 -5.93 -24.65 -5.08
CA GLU A 13 -5.83 -25.41 -6.33
C GLU A 13 -6.83 -26.58 -6.39
N LYS A 14 -6.94 -27.35 -5.31
CA LYS A 14 -7.83 -28.52 -5.24
C LYS A 14 -9.30 -28.11 -5.20
N GLU A 15 -9.63 -27.02 -4.53
CA GLU A 15 -10.97 -26.44 -4.50
C GLU A 15 -11.41 -25.96 -5.90
N ALA A 16 -10.51 -25.27 -6.62
CA ALA A 16 -10.79 -24.80 -7.96
C ALA A 16 -11.07 -25.97 -8.93
N ILE A 17 -10.21 -27.01 -8.91
CA ILE A 17 -10.38 -28.21 -9.72
C ILE A 17 -11.71 -28.90 -9.39
N MET A 18 -12.03 -29.07 -8.12
CA MET A 18 -13.21 -29.78 -7.65
C MET A 18 -14.50 -29.03 -7.97
N TYR A 19 -14.52 -27.73 -7.77
CA TYR A 19 -15.67 -26.89 -8.11
C TYR A 19 -15.97 -26.95 -9.61
N LEU A 20 -14.95 -26.81 -10.46
CA LEU A 20 -15.12 -26.92 -11.92
C LEU A 20 -15.56 -28.32 -12.37
N ALA A 21 -15.10 -29.37 -11.72
CA ALA A 21 -15.53 -30.74 -12.01
C ALA A 21 -17.02 -30.96 -11.62
N LEU A 22 -17.45 -30.41 -10.47
CA LEU A 22 -18.83 -30.47 -10.01
C LEU A 22 -19.79 -29.65 -10.88
N LEU A 23 -19.35 -28.55 -11.48
CA LEU A 23 -20.16 -27.77 -12.42
C LEU A 23 -20.50 -28.53 -13.72
N GLN A 24 -19.79 -29.61 -14.04
CA GLN A 24 -20.05 -30.41 -15.25
C GLN A 24 -21.05 -31.53 -15.03
N VAL A 25 -21.51 -31.72 -13.79
CA VAL A 25 -22.46 -32.77 -13.40
C VAL A 25 -23.52 -32.18 -12.48
N ASP A 26 -24.76 -32.72 -12.53
CA ASP A 26 -25.85 -32.26 -11.67
C ASP A 26 -25.57 -32.55 -10.19
N ASN A 27 -25.04 -33.74 -9.89
CA ASN A 27 -24.60 -34.15 -8.56
C ASN A 27 -23.61 -35.30 -8.65
N ALA A 28 -22.74 -35.47 -7.67
CA ALA A 28 -21.78 -36.57 -7.65
C ALA A 28 -21.52 -37.09 -6.24
N SER A 29 -21.27 -38.39 -6.14
CA SER A 29 -20.77 -39.01 -4.90
C SER A 29 -19.28 -38.74 -4.73
N VAL A 30 -18.75 -38.82 -3.50
CA VAL A 30 -17.31 -38.68 -3.21
C VAL A 30 -16.45 -39.62 -4.06
N ILE A 31 -16.98 -40.83 -4.37
CA ILE A 31 -16.27 -41.80 -5.20
C ILE A 31 -16.12 -41.31 -6.64
N ALA A 32 -17.19 -40.71 -7.19
CA ALA A 32 -17.20 -40.20 -8.55
C ALA A 32 -16.26 -38.97 -8.63
N ILE A 33 -16.38 -38.06 -7.67
CA ILE A 33 -15.50 -36.88 -7.57
C ILE A 33 -14.02 -37.25 -7.48
N ALA A 34 -13.66 -38.20 -6.60
CA ALA A 34 -12.31 -38.69 -6.45
C ALA A 34 -11.73 -39.29 -7.74
N LYS A 35 -12.56 -39.99 -8.50
CA LYS A 35 -12.17 -40.58 -9.78
C LYS A 35 -11.93 -39.49 -10.84
N GLU A 36 -12.83 -38.52 -10.94
CA GLU A 36 -12.80 -37.44 -11.93
C GLU A 36 -11.63 -36.51 -11.68
N THR A 37 -11.48 -36.04 -10.44
CA THR A 37 -10.44 -35.06 -10.06
C THR A 37 -9.07 -35.70 -9.82
N LYS A 38 -8.98 -37.03 -9.76
CA LYS A 38 -7.77 -37.79 -9.36
C LYS A 38 -7.24 -37.43 -7.96
N ILE A 39 -8.12 -36.89 -7.10
CA ILE A 39 -7.82 -36.55 -5.71
C ILE A 39 -8.22 -37.75 -4.83
N ASN A 40 -7.42 -38.08 -3.82
CA ASN A 40 -7.77 -39.19 -2.92
C ASN A 40 -9.02 -38.85 -2.08
N ARG A 41 -9.79 -39.86 -1.68
CA ARG A 41 -11.09 -39.71 -1.00
C ARG A 41 -11.01 -38.90 0.29
N SER A 42 -9.98 -39.09 1.09
CA SER A 42 -9.82 -38.35 2.35
C SER A 42 -9.66 -36.85 2.09
N THR A 43 -8.88 -36.48 1.07
CA THR A 43 -8.75 -35.08 0.64
C THR A 43 -10.04 -34.53 0.03
N VAL A 44 -10.80 -35.35 -0.73
CA VAL A 44 -12.09 -34.90 -1.30
C VAL A 44 -13.04 -34.43 -0.22
N TYR A 45 -13.17 -35.15 0.90
CA TYR A 45 -14.03 -34.72 2.01
C TYR A 45 -13.61 -33.33 2.57
N VAL A 46 -12.32 -33.14 2.82
CA VAL A 46 -11.80 -31.87 3.35
C VAL A 46 -12.01 -30.72 2.38
N VAL A 47 -11.83 -30.97 1.08
CA VAL A 47 -12.03 -29.94 0.05
C VAL A 47 -13.51 -29.60 -0.12
N LEU A 48 -14.40 -30.59 -0.08
CA LEU A 48 -15.84 -30.38 -0.13
C LEU A 48 -16.34 -29.57 1.08
N GLU A 49 -15.84 -29.89 2.28
CA GLU A 49 -16.14 -29.13 3.50
C GLU A 49 -15.73 -27.65 3.34
N GLY A 50 -14.52 -27.39 2.86
CA GLY A 50 -14.07 -26.02 2.59
C GLY A 50 -14.88 -25.29 1.50
N LEU A 51 -15.37 -25.99 0.47
CA LEU A 51 -16.26 -25.42 -0.54
C LEU A 51 -17.66 -25.16 0.00
N MET A 52 -18.18 -26.02 0.89
CA MET A 52 -19.45 -25.81 1.57
C MET A 52 -19.40 -24.62 2.53
N GLU A 53 -18.32 -24.46 3.30
CA GLU A 53 -18.11 -23.26 4.14
C GLU A 53 -18.07 -21.97 3.32
N LYS A 54 -17.57 -22.04 2.09
CA LYS A 54 -17.57 -20.92 1.13
C LYS A 54 -18.94 -20.72 0.42
N GLY A 55 -19.91 -21.63 0.64
CA GLY A 55 -21.21 -21.58 -0.01
C GLY A 55 -21.18 -21.86 -1.51
N LEU A 56 -20.16 -22.58 -1.98
CA LEU A 56 -19.93 -22.91 -3.40
C LEU A 56 -20.34 -24.35 -3.76
N VAL A 57 -20.56 -25.20 -2.76
CA VAL A 57 -21.04 -26.58 -2.90
C VAL A 57 -22.09 -26.81 -1.83
N SER A 58 -23.13 -27.57 -2.17
CA SER A 58 -24.12 -28.09 -1.24
C SER A 58 -24.13 -29.60 -1.27
N GLU A 59 -24.61 -30.21 -0.17
CA GLU A 59 -24.89 -31.63 -0.12
C GLU A 59 -26.38 -31.90 -0.28
N THR A 60 -26.68 -32.99 -0.95
CA THR A 60 -28.05 -33.49 -1.15
C THR A 60 -28.12 -34.96 -0.81
N GLU A 61 -29.17 -35.37 -0.09
CA GLU A 61 -29.45 -36.76 0.19
C GLU A 61 -30.21 -37.39 -0.97
N SER A 62 -29.64 -38.40 -1.62
CA SER A 62 -30.32 -39.23 -2.59
C SER A 62 -30.34 -40.67 -2.09
N GLY A 63 -31.42 -41.05 -1.46
CA GLY A 63 -31.59 -42.36 -0.81
C GLY A 63 -30.69 -42.51 0.42
N LYS A 64 -29.80 -43.54 0.43
CA LYS A 64 -28.84 -43.78 1.54
C LYS A 64 -27.44 -43.17 1.29
N LYS A 65 -27.28 -42.34 0.27
CA LYS A 65 -25.96 -41.80 -0.12
C LYS A 65 -26.02 -40.30 -0.18
N VAL A 66 -24.97 -39.67 0.33
CA VAL A 66 -24.75 -38.23 0.20
C VAL A 66 -24.16 -37.95 -1.17
N HIS A 67 -24.70 -36.94 -1.85
CA HIS A 67 -24.20 -36.42 -3.11
C HIS A 67 -23.91 -34.94 -2.93
N TYR A 68 -22.94 -34.44 -3.69
CA TYR A 68 -22.51 -33.06 -3.68
C TYR A 68 -22.79 -32.40 -5.02
N GLN A 69 -23.23 -31.16 -4.96
CA GLN A 69 -23.55 -30.34 -6.12
C GLN A 69 -22.85 -29.00 -6.03
N ALA A 70 -22.29 -28.53 -7.16
CA ALA A 70 -21.78 -27.16 -7.22
C ALA A 70 -22.96 -26.17 -7.20
N GLU A 71 -22.86 -25.15 -6.42
CA GLU A 71 -23.70 -23.98 -6.49
C GLU A 71 -23.44 -23.19 -7.77
N SER A 72 -24.41 -22.35 -8.18
CA SER A 72 -24.29 -21.58 -9.42
C SER A 72 -23.08 -20.66 -9.43
N PRO A 73 -22.47 -20.39 -10.59
CA PRO A 73 -21.29 -19.52 -10.69
C PRO A 73 -21.51 -18.11 -10.13
N GLU A 74 -22.74 -17.61 -10.08
CA GLU A 74 -23.08 -16.32 -9.48
C GLU A 74 -22.76 -16.27 -7.98
N ARG A 75 -22.72 -17.42 -7.31
CA ARG A 75 -22.32 -17.53 -5.89
C ARG A 75 -20.88 -17.11 -5.66
N LEU A 76 -20.02 -17.17 -6.68
CA LEU A 76 -18.67 -16.66 -6.59
C LEU A 76 -18.64 -15.15 -6.30
N GLN A 77 -19.60 -14.38 -6.81
CA GLN A 77 -19.71 -12.95 -6.48
C GLN A 77 -20.04 -12.76 -5.00
N THR A 78 -21.02 -13.48 -4.49
CA THR A 78 -21.40 -13.44 -3.06
C THR A 78 -20.23 -13.83 -2.17
N PHE A 79 -19.46 -14.84 -2.56
CA PHE A 79 -18.24 -15.26 -1.85
C PHE A 79 -17.19 -14.15 -1.78
N VAL A 80 -16.91 -13.47 -2.90
CA VAL A 80 -15.95 -12.34 -2.95
C VAL A 80 -16.45 -11.14 -2.15
N GLU A 81 -17.75 -10.83 -2.22
CA GLU A 81 -18.36 -9.77 -1.42
C GLU A 81 -18.25 -10.07 0.08
N GLY A 82 -18.47 -11.31 0.48
CA GLY A 82 -18.28 -11.75 1.87
C GLY A 82 -16.84 -11.56 2.36
N GLN A 83 -15.85 -11.93 1.55
CA GLN A 83 -14.43 -11.70 1.87
C GLN A 83 -14.12 -10.21 2.03
N LYS A 84 -14.66 -9.38 1.13
CA LYS A 84 -14.47 -7.92 1.21
C LYS A 84 -15.01 -7.36 2.53
N MET A 85 -16.20 -7.77 2.94
CA MET A 85 -16.79 -7.34 4.22
C MET A 85 -15.93 -7.75 5.43
N VAL A 86 -15.42 -8.98 5.43
CA VAL A 86 -14.52 -9.47 6.49
C VAL A 86 -13.23 -8.65 6.55
N LEU A 87 -12.63 -8.35 5.39
CA LEU A 87 -11.42 -7.55 5.30
C LEU A 87 -11.66 -6.10 5.75
N GLU A 88 -12.79 -5.51 5.41
CA GLU A 88 -13.17 -4.16 5.86
C GLU A 88 -13.33 -4.11 7.38
N GLU A 89 -13.98 -5.11 7.98
CA GLU A 89 -14.10 -5.22 9.43
C GLU A 89 -12.75 -5.44 10.12
N GLN A 90 -11.90 -6.32 9.58
CA GLN A 90 -10.55 -6.53 10.09
C GLN A 90 -9.70 -5.26 10.01
N SER A 91 -9.81 -4.51 8.90
CA SER A 91 -9.13 -3.22 8.74
C SER A 91 -9.57 -2.20 9.79
N LYS A 92 -10.88 -2.14 10.08
CA LYS A 92 -11.42 -1.27 11.12
C LYS A 92 -10.91 -1.66 12.51
N ARG A 93 -10.97 -2.95 12.85
CA ARG A 93 -10.44 -3.47 14.15
C ARG A 93 -8.95 -3.22 14.29
N LEU A 94 -8.18 -3.34 13.20
CA LEU A 94 -6.76 -3.06 13.22
C LEU A 94 -6.47 -1.60 13.58
N GLY A 95 -7.29 -0.66 13.11
CA GLY A 95 -7.23 0.76 13.50
C GLY A 95 -7.31 0.98 15.01
N ASP A 96 -8.17 0.22 15.68
CA ASP A 96 -8.36 0.30 17.15
C ASP A 96 -7.21 -0.37 17.95
N ILE A 97 -6.58 -1.39 17.38
CA ILE A 97 -5.50 -2.15 18.03
C ILE A 97 -4.12 -1.52 17.84
N ILE A 98 -3.87 -0.86 16.69
CA ILE A 98 -2.58 -0.21 16.39
C ILE A 98 -2.08 0.71 17.53
N PRO A 99 -2.91 1.58 18.16
CA PRO A 99 -2.46 2.40 19.29
C PRO A 99 -1.95 1.58 20.48
N GLN A 100 -2.60 0.43 20.76
CA GLN A 100 -2.20 -0.46 21.84
C GLN A 100 -0.86 -1.15 21.53
N ILE A 101 -0.68 -1.63 20.30
CA ILE A 101 0.59 -2.22 19.84
C ILE A 101 1.71 -1.17 19.91
N LYS A 102 1.44 0.08 19.52
CA LYS A 102 2.41 1.19 19.63
C LYS A 102 2.77 1.50 21.08
N SER A 103 1.86 1.32 22.05
CA SER A 103 2.18 1.52 23.46
C SER A 103 3.15 0.48 24.00
N VAL A 104 3.08 -0.76 23.52
CA VAL A 104 4.05 -1.82 23.84
C VAL A 104 5.43 -1.50 23.24
N GLN A 105 5.46 -0.93 22.04
CA GLN A 105 6.70 -0.52 21.37
C GLN A 105 7.40 0.66 22.08
N ARG A 106 6.63 1.60 22.66
CA ARG A 106 7.15 2.78 23.35
C ARG A 106 7.86 2.48 24.68
N ALA A 107 7.70 1.29 25.23
CA ALA A 107 8.39 0.87 26.44
C ALA A 107 9.93 0.75 26.30
N SER A 108 10.47 0.88 25.11
CA SER A 108 11.91 0.80 24.84
C SER A 108 12.65 2.16 24.69
N GLY A 109 12.04 3.28 25.13
CA GLY A 109 12.69 4.61 25.19
C GLY A 109 12.62 5.38 23.87
N GLU A 110 12.82 6.70 23.96
CA GLU A 110 12.77 7.69 22.86
C GLU A 110 13.95 7.55 21.86
N ARG A 111 14.16 6.36 21.33
CA ARG A 111 15.20 6.19 20.30
C ARG A 111 14.63 6.58 18.93
N PRO A 112 15.36 7.37 18.13
CA PRO A 112 14.99 7.64 16.75
C PRO A 112 14.80 6.33 15.98
N LEU A 113 13.63 6.17 15.33
CA LEU A 113 13.42 5.07 14.39
C LEU A 113 14.07 5.46 13.08
N VAL A 114 15.04 4.69 12.61
CA VAL A 114 15.67 4.88 11.31
C VAL A 114 15.44 3.64 10.46
N LYS A 115 14.92 3.83 9.25
CA LYS A 115 14.72 2.77 8.26
C LYS A 115 15.46 3.15 6.98
N TYR A 116 16.03 2.15 6.34
CA TYR A 116 16.72 2.27 5.06
C TYR A 116 16.06 1.36 4.04
N PHE A 117 15.85 1.87 2.84
CA PHE A 117 15.23 1.14 1.75
C PHE A 117 16.01 1.41 0.46
N GLU A 118 16.24 0.38 -0.35
CA GLU A 118 16.94 0.50 -1.62
C GLU A 118 16.00 0.38 -2.80
N GLY A 119 16.32 1.13 -3.84
CA GLY A 119 15.66 1.05 -5.13
C GLY A 119 14.51 2.04 -5.31
N ARG A 120 14.17 2.25 -6.58
CA ARG A 120 13.18 3.21 -7.05
C ARG A 120 11.76 2.90 -6.56
N GLU A 121 11.36 1.62 -6.61
CA GLU A 121 10.03 1.18 -6.16
C GLU A 121 9.84 1.38 -4.66
N ALA A 122 10.89 1.12 -3.87
CA ALA A 122 10.88 1.36 -2.45
C ALA A 122 10.78 2.86 -2.14
N ALA A 123 11.46 3.72 -2.89
CA ALA A 123 11.35 5.17 -2.74
C ALA A 123 9.92 5.66 -3.00
N LEU A 124 9.27 5.21 -4.07
CA LEU A 124 7.87 5.52 -4.36
C LEU A 124 6.93 5.03 -3.25
N SER A 125 7.05 3.76 -2.85
CA SER A 125 6.19 3.18 -1.81
C SER A 125 6.32 3.92 -0.48
N ASN A 126 7.55 4.28 -0.08
CA ASN A 126 7.77 5.05 1.14
C ASN A 126 7.21 6.47 1.06
N HIS A 127 7.23 7.08 -0.12
CA HIS A 127 6.62 8.40 -0.32
C HIS A 127 5.09 8.36 -0.12
N PHE A 128 4.43 7.29 -0.55
CA PHE A 128 3.01 7.05 -0.28
C PHE A 128 2.74 6.81 1.23
N LEU A 129 3.68 6.19 1.93
CA LEU A 129 3.58 5.88 3.36
C LEU A 129 4.02 7.05 4.27
N PHE A 130 4.65 8.08 3.71
CA PHE A 130 5.15 9.24 4.47
C PHE A 130 4.03 9.98 5.20
N PHE A 131 2.85 10.08 4.58
CA PHE A 131 1.65 10.62 5.20
C PHE A 131 0.76 9.50 5.73
N ASN A 132 0.50 9.49 7.03
CA ASN A 132 -0.41 8.53 7.65
C ASN A 132 -1.87 8.81 7.33
N ALA A 133 -2.75 7.81 7.47
CA ALA A 133 -4.18 7.98 7.31
C ALA A 133 -4.78 9.02 8.29
N GLN A 134 -4.16 9.20 9.46
CA GLN A 134 -4.58 10.13 10.51
C GLN A 134 -4.12 11.58 10.28
N ASP A 135 -3.19 11.82 9.34
CA ASP A 135 -2.73 13.16 9.00
C ASP A 135 -3.87 13.93 8.32
N LYS A 136 -4.27 15.08 8.86
CA LYS A 136 -5.40 15.86 8.37
C LYS A 136 -5.02 17.26 7.89
N GLU A 137 -3.97 17.84 8.49
CA GLU A 137 -3.51 19.19 8.24
C GLU A 137 -2.04 19.32 8.61
N GLY A 138 -1.43 20.43 8.29
CA GLY A 138 -0.03 20.74 8.64
C GLY A 138 0.77 21.29 7.47
N ILE A 139 2.08 21.38 7.66
CA ILE A 139 3.00 21.89 6.63
C ILE A 139 4.10 20.86 6.43
N VAL A 140 4.28 20.42 5.19
CA VAL A 140 5.47 19.69 4.76
C VAL A 140 6.52 20.68 4.28
N TYR A 141 7.75 20.49 4.72
CA TYR A 141 8.91 21.23 4.26
C TYR A 141 9.71 20.35 3.32
N ALA A 142 9.95 20.82 2.09
CA ALA A 142 10.59 20.01 1.06
C ALA A 142 11.77 20.73 0.41
N LEU A 143 12.86 19.99 0.20
CA LEU A 143 14.05 20.43 -0.54
C LEU A 143 14.35 19.39 -1.62
N PHE A 144 14.46 19.80 -2.89
CA PHE A 144 14.83 18.88 -3.96
C PHE A 144 15.39 19.61 -5.19
N ASP A 145 16.13 18.89 -6.01
CA ASP A 145 16.41 19.28 -7.37
C ASP A 145 15.34 18.71 -8.29
N LYS A 146 14.62 19.62 -8.97
CA LYS A 146 13.50 19.24 -9.85
C LYS A 146 13.97 18.46 -11.06
N ASP A 147 15.12 18.82 -11.62
CA ASP A 147 15.60 18.17 -12.84
C ASP A 147 16.06 16.73 -12.53
N LEU A 148 16.74 16.51 -11.40
CA LEU A 148 17.08 15.16 -10.91
C LEU A 148 15.82 14.34 -10.56
N LEU A 149 14.82 14.96 -9.96
CA LEU A 149 13.57 14.27 -9.62
C LEU A 149 12.88 13.74 -10.88
N GLU A 150 12.86 14.54 -11.97
CA GLU A 150 12.26 14.16 -13.26
C GLU A 150 13.10 13.15 -14.05
N GLU A 151 14.40 13.04 -13.79
CA GLU A 151 15.25 11.98 -14.35
C GLU A 151 14.99 10.62 -13.70
N VAL A 152 14.65 10.61 -12.42
CA VAL A 152 14.43 9.39 -11.64
C VAL A 152 12.98 8.92 -11.72
N PHE A 153 12.01 9.83 -11.63
CA PHE A 153 10.58 9.52 -11.56
C PHE A 153 9.82 10.11 -12.74
N SER A 154 8.87 9.36 -13.26
CA SER A 154 7.99 9.84 -14.33
C SER A 154 7.03 10.92 -13.83
N SER A 155 6.56 11.77 -14.75
CA SER A 155 5.59 12.83 -14.42
C SER A 155 4.30 12.29 -13.79
N GLY A 156 3.88 11.08 -14.16
CA GLY A 156 2.71 10.41 -13.58
C GLY A 156 2.92 10.05 -12.12
N GLU A 157 4.09 9.51 -11.77
CA GLU A 157 4.45 9.15 -10.39
C GLU A 157 4.60 10.37 -9.50
N ILE A 158 5.27 11.41 -9.98
CA ILE A 158 5.40 12.69 -9.26
C ILE A 158 4.01 13.28 -8.99
N THR A 159 3.13 13.27 -9.99
CA THR A 159 1.76 13.77 -9.85
C THR A 159 0.95 12.93 -8.86
N ALA A 160 1.08 11.61 -8.89
CA ALA A 160 0.38 10.72 -7.96
C ALA A 160 0.77 11.01 -6.50
N VAL A 161 2.06 11.16 -6.22
CA VAL A 161 2.57 11.54 -4.90
C VAL A 161 2.06 12.92 -4.47
N GLN A 162 2.11 13.90 -5.38
CA GLN A 162 1.65 15.26 -5.08
C GLN A 162 0.15 15.33 -4.74
N LYS A 163 -0.68 14.44 -5.30
CA LYS A 163 -2.12 14.40 -5.03
C LYS A 163 -2.50 13.89 -3.64
N ILE A 164 -1.61 13.18 -2.96
CA ILE A 164 -1.89 12.66 -1.60
C ILE A 164 -2.10 13.80 -0.61
N ARG A 165 -1.26 14.82 -0.67
CA ARG A 165 -1.20 15.93 0.27
C ARG A 165 -2.45 16.84 0.24
N PRO A 166 -2.95 17.29 -0.93
CA PRO A 166 -4.16 18.13 -0.99
C PRO A 166 -5.39 17.46 -0.42
N GLY A 167 -5.55 16.15 -0.63
CA GLY A 167 -6.65 15.37 -0.04
C GLY A 167 -6.68 15.37 1.48
N LYS A 168 -5.55 15.78 2.12
CA LYS A 168 -5.38 15.89 3.58
C LYS A 168 -5.25 17.34 4.07
N ASN A 169 -5.49 18.33 3.21
CA ASN A 169 -5.30 19.76 3.53
C ASN A 169 -3.89 20.10 4.08
N ILE A 170 -2.86 19.38 3.63
CA ILE A 170 -1.46 19.59 4.03
C ILE A 170 -0.83 20.58 3.07
N LYS A 171 -0.36 21.71 3.59
CA LYS A 171 0.37 22.74 2.84
C LYS A 171 1.84 22.31 2.61
N ALA A 172 2.52 22.97 1.68
CA ALA A 172 3.95 22.78 1.46
C ALA A 172 4.71 24.10 1.44
N LYS A 173 5.91 24.10 2.06
CA LYS A 173 6.95 25.09 1.81
C LYS A 173 8.11 24.38 1.15
N THR A 174 8.56 24.87 0.01
CA THR A 174 9.52 24.16 -0.83
C THR A 174 10.67 25.06 -1.23
N LEU A 175 11.90 24.60 -1.00
CA LEU A 175 13.10 25.12 -1.64
C LEU A 175 13.50 24.15 -2.75
N TYR A 176 13.75 24.64 -3.95
CA TYR A 176 14.13 23.77 -5.05
C TYR A 176 15.18 24.39 -5.97
N THR A 177 15.93 23.53 -6.63
CA THR A 177 16.79 23.90 -7.74
C THR A 177 16.23 23.36 -9.06
N SER A 178 16.48 24.04 -10.15
CA SER A 178 16.22 23.57 -11.53
C SER A 178 16.91 24.49 -12.53
N ASN A 179 17.47 23.90 -13.56
CA ASN A 179 18.00 24.63 -14.72
C ASN A 179 16.96 24.80 -15.84
N LYS A 180 15.93 23.95 -15.81
CA LYS A 180 14.93 23.84 -16.89
C LYS A 180 13.65 24.61 -16.62
N THR A 181 13.19 24.67 -15.35
CA THR A 181 11.83 25.12 -15.03
C THR A 181 11.77 26.01 -13.81
N THR A 182 10.71 26.85 -13.76
CA THR A 182 10.30 27.57 -12.54
C THR A 182 8.94 27.07 -12.11
N LEU A 183 8.82 26.66 -10.84
CA LEU A 183 7.57 26.18 -10.27
C LEU A 183 6.79 27.38 -9.70
N SER A 184 5.54 27.54 -10.09
CA SER A 184 4.64 28.55 -9.52
C SER A 184 4.13 28.13 -8.15
N SER A 185 4.02 29.08 -7.24
CA SER A 185 3.33 28.92 -5.95
C SER A 185 1.81 28.93 -6.14
N ASN A 186 1.09 28.32 -5.20
CA ASN A 186 -0.39 28.33 -5.13
C ASN A 186 -0.84 28.32 -3.65
N GLU A 187 -2.14 28.32 -3.38
CA GLU A 187 -2.72 28.36 -2.04
C GLU A 187 -2.21 27.24 -1.08
N LEU A 188 -1.87 26.09 -1.64
CA LEU A 188 -1.39 24.93 -0.87
C LEU A 188 0.13 24.75 -0.93
N SER A 189 0.85 25.54 -1.73
CA SER A 189 2.28 25.33 -1.97
C SER A 189 2.99 26.64 -2.21
N GLU A 190 3.84 27.02 -1.28
CA GLU A 190 4.78 28.13 -1.40
C GLU A 190 6.14 27.59 -1.86
N ARG A 191 6.69 28.12 -2.96
CA ARG A 191 7.89 27.57 -3.60
C ARG A 191 8.90 28.67 -3.90
N ILE A 192 10.13 28.47 -3.45
CA ILE A 192 11.23 29.39 -3.73
C ILE A 192 12.31 28.64 -4.49
N LYS A 193 12.71 29.17 -5.65
CA LYS A 193 13.82 28.66 -6.42
C LYS A 193 15.11 29.24 -5.88
N ILE A 194 16.07 28.35 -5.57
CA ILE A 194 17.41 28.74 -5.12
C ILE A 194 18.44 28.48 -6.21
N ASP A 195 19.59 29.14 -6.10
CA ASP A 195 20.72 28.98 -7.03
C ASP A 195 21.37 27.60 -6.85
N GLY A 196 21.15 26.69 -7.79
CA GLY A 196 21.71 25.34 -7.77
C GLY A 196 23.23 25.28 -7.96
N ALA A 197 23.86 26.30 -8.55
CA ALA A 197 25.31 26.37 -8.66
C ALA A 197 25.96 26.69 -7.30
N LYS A 198 25.28 27.51 -6.51
CA LYS A 198 25.73 27.89 -5.17
C LYS A 198 25.30 26.90 -4.09
N TYR A 199 24.10 26.33 -4.23
CA TYR A 199 23.48 25.43 -3.27
C TYR A 199 22.93 24.17 -3.97
N PRO A 200 23.80 23.25 -4.42
CA PRO A 200 23.38 22.06 -5.14
C PRO A 200 22.61 21.10 -4.20
N LEU A 201 21.50 20.55 -4.70
CA LEU A 201 20.68 19.56 -4.01
C LEU A 201 20.79 18.21 -4.71
N TYR A 202 21.29 17.19 -4.01
CA TYR A 202 21.49 15.84 -4.54
C TYR A 202 20.50 14.83 -3.98
N CYS A 203 19.63 15.25 -3.07
CA CYS A 203 18.62 14.44 -2.43
C CYS A 203 17.28 15.18 -2.43
N ASP A 204 16.17 14.43 -2.45
CA ASP A 204 14.87 14.92 -2.02
C ASP A 204 14.77 14.75 -0.51
N ILE A 205 14.53 15.83 0.21
CA ILE A 205 14.32 15.83 1.65
C ILE A 205 12.93 16.36 1.93
N SER A 206 12.11 15.55 2.59
CA SER A 206 10.77 15.93 3.04
C SER A 206 10.67 15.80 4.56
N ILE A 207 10.11 16.82 5.23
CA ILE A 207 9.97 16.88 6.68
C ILE A 207 8.49 17.18 6.99
N TYR A 208 7.85 16.30 7.78
CA TYR A 208 6.47 16.49 8.21
C TYR A 208 6.26 15.90 9.60
N GLU A 209 5.69 16.69 10.51
CA GLU A 209 5.51 16.33 11.92
C GLU A 209 6.84 15.84 12.54
N ASP A 210 6.92 14.62 13.04
CA ASP A 210 8.10 13.97 13.60
C ASP A 210 8.87 13.12 12.58
N ARG A 211 8.53 13.22 11.29
CA ARG A 211 9.04 12.37 10.21
C ARG A 211 9.93 13.14 9.25
N VAL A 212 11.04 12.53 8.89
CA VAL A 212 11.97 13.00 7.86
C VAL A 212 12.17 11.88 6.86
N GLN A 213 12.06 12.19 5.59
CA GLN A 213 12.39 11.29 4.50
C GLN A 213 13.47 11.93 3.64
N ILE A 214 14.52 11.18 3.35
CA ILE A 214 15.62 11.59 2.47
C ILE A 214 15.72 10.56 1.36
N VAL A 215 15.53 10.98 0.11
CA VAL A 215 15.68 10.11 -1.07
C VAL A 215 16.93 10.55 -1.82
N THR A 216 17.92 9.66 -1.93
CA THR A 216 19.09 9.88 -2.77
C THR A 216 18.73 9.68 -4.24
N MET A 217 19.19 10.59 -5.12
CA MET A 217 18.85 10.56 -6.56
C MET A 217 20.11 10.42 -7.44
N GLY A 218 21.19 9.87 -6.87
CA GLY A 218 22.46 9.66 -7.56
C GLY A 218 22.55 8.30 -8.27
N LYS A 219 23.74 7.68 -8.26
CA LYS A 219 23.99 6.36 -8.89
C LYS A 219 23.14 5.23 -8.31
N SER A 220 22.76 5.33 -7.06
CA SER A 220 21.82 4.43 -6.39
C SER A 220 20.69 5.24 -5.76
N ILE A 221 19.46 4.76 -5.96
CA ILE A 221 18.28 5.34 -5.32
C ILE A 221 18.10 4.63 -4.00
N ALA A 222 18.08 5.39 -2.92
CA ALA A 222 17.82 4.88 -1.58
C ALA A 222 16.96 5.87 -0.80
N THR A 223 16.15 5.36 0.11
CA THR A 223 15.33 6.15 1.01
C THR A 223 15.77 5.92 2.45
N ILE A 224 16.07 6.98 3.15
CA ILE A 224 16.28 7.01 4.59
C ILE A 224 15.03 7.64 5.21
N PHE A 225 14.33 6.87 6.03
CA PHE A 225 13.19 7.37 6.80
C PHE A 225 13.59 7.46 8.27
N ILE A 226 13.38 8.63 8.86
CA ILE A 226 13.67 8.91 10.26
C ILE A 226 12.37 9.36 10.94
N GLN A 227 12.01 8.70 12.03
CA GLN A 227 10.95 9.18 12.92
C GLN A 227 11.58 9.59 14.25
N SER A 228 11.67 10.89 14.45
CA SER A 228 12.22 11.53 15.65
C SER A 228 11.78 12.99 15.70
N LYS A 229 11.15 13.38 16.78
CA LYS A 229 10.73 14.76 17.00
C LYS A 229 11.92 15.73 16.98
N ASP A 230 12.99 15.40 17.69
CA ASP A 230 14.17 16.27 17.81
C ASP A 230 14.88 16.48 16.48
N VAL A 231 15.04 15.39 15.70
CA VAL A 231 15.64 15.47 14.35
C VAL A 231 14.74 16.29 13.42
N ALA A 232 13.44 16.02 13.41
CA ALA A 232 12.50 16.74 12.55
C ALA A 232 12.43 18.24 12.90
N GLU A 233 12.32 18.60 14.18
CA GLU A 233 12.27 20.01 14.61
C GLU A 233 13.59 20.75 14.29
N THR A 234 14.73 20.09 14.47
CA THR A 234 16.04 20.68 14.11
C THR A 234 16.11 20.95 12.61
N LEU A 235 15.74 19.98 11.77
CA LEU A 235 15.75 20.14 10.32
C LEU A 235 14.70 21.16 9.83
N LYS A 236 13.52 21.23 10.45
CA LYS A 236 12.55 22.31 10.19
C LYS A 236 13.11 23.69 10.50
N SER A 237 13.85 23.84 11.59
CA SER A 237 14.47 25.11 11.97
C SER A 237 15.54 25.53 10.94
N LEU A 238 16.37 24.60 10.49
CA LEU A 238 17.34 24.85 9.42
C LEU A 238 16.66 25.19 8.09
N PHE A 239 15.59 24.48 7.75
CA PHE A 239 14.79 24.78 6.55
C PHE A 239 14.21 26.20 6.62
N LYS A 240 13.57 26.57 7.75
CA LYS A 240 12.98 27.90 7.93
C LYS A 240 14.03 28.98 7.81
N LEU A 241 15.22 28.80 8.44
CA LEU A 241 16.32 29.71 8.31
C LEU A 241 16.73 29.93 6.84
N ALA A 242 16.82 28.84 6.05
CA ALA A 242 17.15 28.91 4.64
C ALA A 242 16.00 29.53 3.82
N PHE A 243 14.75 29.18 4.14
CA PHE A 243 13.55 29.66 3.42
C PHE A 243 13.32 31.16 3.61
N ASP A 244 13.46 31.66 4.85
CA ASP A 244 13.20 33.05 5.20
C ASP A 244 14.32 33.98 4.65
N ASN A 245 15.52 33.45 4.38
CA ASN A 245 16.65 34.18 3.81
C ASN A 245 16.88 33.88 2.32
N ALA A 246 16.05 33.07 1.70
CA ALA A 246 16.15 32.79 0.28
C ALA A 246 15.73 34.04 -0.54
N PRO A 247 16.44 34.37 -1.65
CA PRO A 247 16.07 35.51 -2.46
C PRO A 247 14.71 35.26 -3.10
N THR A 248 13.71 36.03 -2.65
CA THR A 248 12.41 36.09 -3.30
C THR A 248 12.62 36.78 -4.65
N LYS A 249 12.55 36.02 -5.75
CA LYS A 249 12.39 36.64 -7.07
C LYS A 249 10.93 37.05 -7.18
N GLU A 250 10.72 38.38 -7.19
CA GLU A 250 9.50 39.00 -7.70
C GLU A 250 9.13 38.49 -9.10
#